data_9d9c361272ee77b695260f293570c26b
#
_entry.id   9d9c361272ee77b695260f293570c26b
#
_cell.length_a   1.000
_cell.length_b   1.000
_cell.length_c   1.000
_cell.angle_alpha   90.00
_cell.angle_beta   90.00
_cell.angle_gamma   90.00
#
_symmetry.space_group_name_H-M   'P 1'
#
loop_
_entity.id
_entity.type
_entity.pdbx_description
1 polymer ?
#
loop_
_entity_poly.entity_id
_entity_poly.type
_entity_poly.pdbx_seq_one_letter_code
_entity_poly.pdbx_strand_id
1 'polypeptide(L)'
;YCEHLKPKEHDKDNAFGFNVGCKTTYGQDLSCYAKGITGQITGSHADDIIVDDIEIEKNSDTPYARERLLNKIAELEQIRNNTDDGCIRILGTFQSTDSVYLKLSNSYPIIKFPAIMPNPDIPGEIDYCSDYILKLGLEIGDSTQPERFPLDVLKQREAKIGLKLFSLHYKLDPSLSDRSKYPLKLEDLIIIDVNPELFPEKITWEKRYHNKTIESFGITGDLLYDPQWVSPNFIPYQQTVMFVDPSGRGDDETAICIASF
;
A
#
# COMPACT_ATOMS: atom_id res chain seq x y z
N TYR A 1 -29.61 12.25 21.71
CA TYR A 1 -30.27 11.85 20.45
C TYR A 1 -30.81 13.11 19.76
N CYS A 2 -30.46 13.27 18.47
CA CYS A 2 -30.85 14.42 17.65
C CYS A 2 -32.25 14.18 17.07
N GLU A 3 -33.30 14.38 17.83
CA GLU A 3 -34.70 14.11 17.37
C GLU A 3 -35.07 14.90 16.12
N HIS A 4 -34.54 16.12 15.97
CA HIS A 4 -34.75 16.95 14.79
C HIS A 4 -34.15 16.38 13.49
N LEU A 5 -33.27 15.39 13.59
CA LEU A 5 -32.67 14.70 12.43
C LEU A 5 -33.49 13.47 12.01
N LYS A 6 -34.43 13.01 12.81
CA LYS A 6 -35.26 11.86 12.43
C LYS A 6 -36.03 12.15 11.14
N PRO A 7 -36.02 11.21 10.17
CA PRO A 7 -36.86 11.31 8.98
C PRO A 7 -38.33 11.54 9.34
N LYS A 8 -39.04 12.35 8.57
CA LYS A 8 -40.48 12.49 8.69
C LYS A 8 -41.19 11.29 8.08
N GLU A 9 -42.46 11.06 8.42
CA GLU A 9 -43.23 9.89 8.00
C GLU A 9 -43.24 9.64 6.48
N HIS A 10 -43.03 10.69 5.67
CA HIS A 10 -43.00 10.61 4.21
C HIS A 10 -41.58 10.69 3.62
N ASP A 11 -40.58 10.83 4.47
CA ASP A 11 -39.19 10.91 4.02
C ASP A 11 -38.67 9.52 3.66
N LYS A 12 -37.76 9.48 2.67
CA LYS A 12 -37.07 8.24 2.33
C LYS A 12 -36.13 7.85 3.47
N ASP A 13 -36.34 6.65 3.98
CA ASP A 13 -35.52 6.05 5.05
C ASP A 13 -35.35 4.57 4.78
N ASN A 14 -34.16 4.16 4.32
CA ASN A 14 -33.80 2.77 4.06
C ASN A 14 -32.28 2.54 4.21
N ALA A 15 -31.85 1.29 4.08
CA ALA A 15 -30.45 0.89 4.24
C ALA A 15 -29.45 1.56 3.26
N PHE A 16 -29.92 2.11 2.14
CA PHE A 16 -29.07 2.74 1.13
C PHE A 16 -29.04 4.27 1.23
N GLY A 17 -29.97 4.87 1.97
CA GLY A 17 -29.98 6.30 2.18
C GLY A 17 -31.26 6.82 2.80
N PHE A 18 -31.17 8.01 3.37
CA PHE A 18 -32.27 8.65 4.09
C PHE A 18 -32.24 10.17 3.94
N ASN A 19 -33.36 10.79 4.22
CA ASN A 19 -33.47 12.22 4.41
C ASN A 19 -33.55 12.56 5.89
N VAL A 20 -32.89 13.63 6.30
CA VAL A 20 -33.08 14.17 7.67
C VAL A 20 -34.34 15.00 7.75
N GLY A 21 -35.04 14.96 8.90
CA GLY A 21 -36.29 15.65 9.10
C GLY A 21 -36.21 17.18 9.02
N CYS A 22 -35.05 17.77 9.17
CA CYS A 22 -34.81 19.20 9.01
C CYS A 22 -34.42 19.61 7.58
N LYS A 23 -34.45 18.70 6.60
CA LYS A 23 -34.17 19.02 5.19
C LYS A 23 -35.08 20.15 4.68
N THR A 24 -34.45 21.20 4.15
CA THR A 24 -35.18 22.40 3.66
C THR A 24 -35.30 22.42 2.13
N THR A 25 -34.40 21.68 1.43
CA THR A 25 -34.39 21.59 -0.03
C THR A 25 -34.95 20.26 -0.49
N TYR A 26 -35.96 20.29 -1.35
CA TYR A 26 -36.58 19.10 -1.92
C TYR A 26 -36.01 18.86 -3.32
N GLY A 27 -34.79 18.30 -3.37
CA GLY A 27 -34.19 17.79 -4.59
C GLY A 27 -34.31 16.26 -4.68
N GLN A 28 -33.79 15.69 -5.78
CA GLN A 28 -33.76 14.23 -5.95
C GLN A 28 -32.71 13.56 -5.03
N ASP A 29 -31.71 14.33 -4.56
CA ASP A 29 -30.64 13.83 -3.72
C ASP A 29 -31.10 13.63 -2.27
N LEU A 30 -30.65 12.53 -1.68
CA LEU A 30 -30.89 12.21 -0.28
C LEU A 30 -29.94 13.04 0.62
N SER A 31 -30.36 13.25 1.87
CA SER A 31 -29.49 13.90 2.86
C SER A 31 -28.24 13.07 3.18
N CYS A 32 -28.38 11.76 3.15
CA CYS A 32 -27.26 10.82 3.27
C CYS A 32 -27.57 9.57 2.45
N TYR A 33 -26.55 9.05 1.75
CA TYR A 33 -26.67 7.77 1.04
C TYR A 33 -25.32 7.06 0.95
N ALA A 34 -25.37 5.73 0.81
CA ALA A 34 -24.19 4.90 0.62
C ALA A 34 -24.23 4.21 -0.74
N LYS A 35 -23.08 4.17 -1.40
CA LYS A 35 -22.88 3.48 -2.69
C LYS A 35 -21.54 2.76 -2.70
N GLY A 36 -21.50 1.58 -3.31
CA GLY A 36 -20.22 0.90 -3.58
C GLY A 36 -19.44 1.61 -4.69
N ILE A 37 -18.14 1.72 -4.55
CA ILE A 37 -17.26 2.40 -5.52
C ILE A 37 -17.31 1.79 -6.93
N THR A 38 -17.62 0.51 -7.05
CA THR A 38 -17.78 -0.18 -8.35
C THR A 38 -19.14 0.08 -9.01
N GLY A 39 -20.10 0.66 -8.27
CA GLY A 39 -21.41 1.00 -8.78
C GLY A 39 -21.42 2.29 -9.63
N GLN A 40 -22.59 2.61 -10.18
CA GLN A 40 -22.81 3.90 -10.86
C GLN A 40 -22.88 5.02 -9.84
N ILE A 41 -21.87 5.88 -9.81
CA ILE A 41 -21.76 7.01 -8.90
C ILE A 41 -22.33 8.27 -9.55
N THR A 42 -22.19 8.38 -10.88
CA THR A 42 -22.66 9.52 -11.68
C THR A 42 -24.16 9.76 -11.54
N GLY A 43 -24.57 11.03 -11.61
CA GLY A 43 -25.96 11.45 -11.46
C GLY A 43 -26.42 11.63 -10.01
N SER A 44 -25.52 11.60 -9.05
CA SER A 44 -25.73 11.99 -7.65
C SER A 44 -24.86 13.19 -7.33
N HIS A 45 -25.30 14.01 -6.38
CA HIS A 45 -24.51 15.15 -5.88
C HIS A 45 -24.41 15.08 -4.36
N ALA A 46 -23.29 15.50 -3.80
CA ALA A 46 -23.04 15.55 -2.38
C ALA A 46 -22.12 16.72 -2.02
N ASP A 47 -22.30 17.30 -0.86
CA ASP A 47 -21.42 18.32 -0.30
C ASP A 47 -20.20 17.66 0.33
N ASP A 48 -20.43 16.68 1.21
CA ASP A 48 -19.39 15.87 1.84
C ASP A 48 -19.41 14.44 1.29
N ILE A 49 -18.23 13.94 0.94
CA ILE A 49 -18.03 12.57 0.46
C ILE A 49 -17.04 11.87 1.39
N ILE A 50 -17.48 10.79 2.02
CA ILE A 50 -16.60 9.91 2.81
C ILE A 50 -16.39 8.63 2.01
N VAL A 51 -15.14 8.37 1.71
CA VAL A 51 -14.68 7.18 0.98
C VAL A 51 -14.03 6.25 1.98
N ASP A 52 -14.61 5.08 2.21
CA ASP A 52 -14.19 4.18 3.28
C ASP A 52 -13.78 2.81 2.72
N ASP A 53 -12.57 2.38 3.05
CA ASP A 53 -11.98 1.07 2.71
C ASP A 53 -12.18 0.64 1.25
N ILE A 54 -11.93 1.56 0.29
CA ILE A 54 -12.16 1.28 -1.14
C ILE A 54 -11.11 0.38 -1.76
N GLU A 55 -9.90 0.34 -1.20
CA GLU A 55 -8.83 -0.53 -1.65
C GLU A 55 -8.84 -1.84 -0.85
N ILE A 56 -9.09 -2.94 -1.54
CA ILE A 56 -8.97 -4.30 -1.00
C ILE A 56 -8.09 -5.12 -1.95
N GLU A 57 -7.45 -6.18 -1.44
CA GLU A 57 -6.57 -7.04 -2.23
C GLU A 57 -7.20 -7.44 -3.58
N LYS A 58 -8.49 -7.81 -3.59
CA LYS A 58 -9.21 -8.26 -4.80
C LYS A 58 -9.35 -7.19 -5.90
N ASN A 59 -9.39 -5.90 -5.56
CA ASN A 59 -9.62 -4.82 -6.52
C ASN A 59 -8.39 -3.95 -6.77
N SER A 60 -7.24 -4.33 -6.21
CA SER A 60 -5.97 -3.61 -6.32
C SER A 60 -4.76 -4.51 -6.57
N ASP A 61 -4.99 -5.79 -6.90
CA ASP A 61 -3.94 -6.79 -7.12
C ASP A 61 -3.09 -6.54 -8.36
N THR A 62 -3.65 -5.87 -9.38
CA THR A 62 -2.96 -5.55 -10.62
C THR A 62 -2.84 -4.05 -10.85
N PRO A 63 -1.83 -3.57 -11.64
CA PRO A 63 -1.72 -2.16 -12.02
C PRO A 63 -3.01 -1.64 -12.68
N TYR A 64 -3.61 -2.42 -13.57
CA TYR A 64 -4.87 -2.08 -14.24
C TYR A 64 -6.05 -1.94 -13.25
N ALA A 65 -6.15 -2.84 -12.27
CA ALA A 65 -7.19 -2.76 -11.24
C ALA A 65 -7.03 -1.49 -10.39
N ARG A 66 -5.79 -1.12 -10.03
CA ARG A 66 -5.49 0.12 -9.31
C ARG A 66 -5.82 1.37 -10.13
N GLU A 67 -5.48 1.38 -11.42
CA GLU A 67 -5.82 2.48 -12.33
C GLU A 67 -7.33 2.67 -12.43
N ARG A 68 -8.08 1.59 -12.60
CA ARG A 68 -9.55 1.65 -12.60
C ARG A 68 -10.10 2.25 -11.30
N LEU A 69 -9.50 1.90 -10.16
CA LEU A 69 -9.92 2.43 -8.87
C LEU A 69 -9.61 3.93 -8.76
N LEU A 70 -8.43 4.37 -9.21
CA LEU A 70 -8.06 5.78 -9.28
C LEU A 70 -9.02 6.60 -10.16
N ASN A 71 -9.40 6.06 -11.32
CA ASN A 71 -10.38 6.71 -12.20
C ASN A 71 -11.74 6.85 -11.51
N LYS A 72 -12.16 5.85 -10.73
CA LYS A 72 -13.39 5.93 -9.94
C LYS A 72 -13.32 6.97 -8.82
N ILE A 73 -12.16 7.14 -8.19
CA ILE A 73 -11.96 8.19 -7.20
C ILE A 73 -12.01 9.57 -7.86
N ALA A 74 -11.43 9.71 -9.05
CA ALA A 74 -11.49 10.98 -9.80
C ALA A 74 -12.93 11.37 -10.20
N GLU A 75 -13.84 10.39 -10.42
CA GLU A 75 -15.25 10.67 -10.67
C GLU A 75 -15.94 11.35 -9.46
N LEU A 76 -15.42 11.17 -8.24
CA LEU A 76 -15.99 11.78 -7.03
C LEU A 76 -15.92 13.31 -7.05
N GLU A 77 -14.87 13.87 -7.64
CA GLU A 77 -14.77 15.33 -7.80
C GLU A 77 -15.85 15.91 -8.70
N GLN A 78 -16.40 15.11 -9.62
CA GLN A 78 -17.47 15.55 -10.52
C GLN A 78 -18.84 15.54 -9.85
N ILE A 79 -19.03 14.75 -8.82
CA ILE A 79 -20.29 14.67 -8.06
C ILE A 79 -20.29 15.54 -6.81
N ARG A 80 -19.12 16.03 -6.40
CA ARG A 80 -19.03 16.97 -5.28
C ARG A 80 -19.62 18.32 -5.68
N ASN A 81 -20.53 18.81 -4.86
CA ASN A 81 -21.05 20.17 -5.01
C ASN A 81 -19.92 21.19 -4.76
N ASN A 82 -19.92 22.27 -5.53
CA ASN A 82 -18.96 23.35 -5.36
C ASN A 82 -19.39 24.28 -4.21
N THR A 83 -19.39 23.76 -3.00
CA THR A 83 -19.70 24.49 -1.76
C THR A 83 -18.42 24.76 -0.99
N ASP A 84 -18.36 25.89 -0.27
CA ASP A 84 -17.17 26.32 0.46
C ASP A 84 -16.78 25.35 1.59
N ASP A 85 -17.76 24.63 2.18
CA ASP A 85 -17.59 23.74 3.31
C ASP A 85 -17.49 22.25 2.91
N GLY A 86 -17.77 21.90 1.66
CA GLY A 86 -17.80 20.50 1.20
C GLY A 86 -16.41 19.93 0.97
N CYS A 87 -16.21 18.67 1.35
CA CYS A 87 -14.92 18.01 1.13
C CYS A 87 -15.03 16.51 0.83
N ILE A 88 -13.97 15.96 0.23
CA ILE A 88 -13.78 14.52 0.07
C ILE A 88 -12.77 14.05 1.13
N ARG A 89 -13.18 13.08 1.95
CA ARG A 89 -12.33 12.41 2.94
C ARG A 89 -12.18 10.96 2.56
N ILE A 90 -10.95 10.51 2.43
CA ILE A 90 -10.63 9.14 2.03
C ILE A 90 -9.99 8.45 3.23
N LEU A 91 -10.61 7.35 3.67
CA LEU A 91 -10.16 6.51 4.77
C LEU A 91 -9.80 5.14 4.22
N GLY A 92 -8.80 4.51 4.79
CA GLY A 92 -8.44 3.15 4.41
C GLY A 92 -7.07 2.71 4.92
N THR A 93 -6.71 1.48 4.56
CA THR A 93 -5.43 0.86 4.90
C THR A 93 -4.69 0.51 3.62
N PHE A 94 -3.41 0.80 3.55
CA PHE A 94 -2.55 0.40 2.43
C PHE A 94 -2.60 -1.12 2.26
N GLN A 95 -2.71 -1.61 1.03
CA GLN A 95 -2.67 -3.04 0.75
C GLN A 95 -1.30 -3.49 0.23
N SER A 96 -0.55 -2.57 -0.37
CA SER A 96 0.78 -2.80 -0.93
C SER A 96 1.59 -1.50 -0.95
N THR A 97 2.87 -1.56 -1.31
CA THR A 97 3.71 -0.37 -1.55
C THR A 97 3.23 0.45 -2.75
N ASP A 98 2.45 -0.17 -3.65
CA ASP A 98 1.81 0.46 -4.81
C ASP A 98 0.35 0.88 -4.55
N SER A 99 -0.03 1.02 -3.29
CA SER A 99 -1.41 1.38 -2.89
C SER A 99 -1.93 2.62 -3.62
N VAL A 100 -3.22 2.59 -3.98
CA VAL A 100 -3.90 3.74 -4.60
C VAL A 100 -3.87 4.96 -3.69
N TYR A 101 -3.89 4.77 -2.37
CA TYR A 101 -3.81 5.89 -1.43
C TYR A 101 -2.49 6.65 -1.56
N LEU A 102 -1.36 5.95 -1.76
CA LEU A 102 -0.06 6.58 -1.98
C LEU A 102 -0.02 7.36 -3.31
N LYS A 103 -0.67 6.86 -4.35
CA LYS A 103 -0.77 7.55 -5.64
C LYS A 103 -1.62 8.82 -5.58
N LEU A 104 -2.55 8.89 -4.63
CA LEU A 104 -3.37 10.06 -4.39
C LEU A 104 -2.65 11.17 -3.60
N SER A 105 -1.44 10.94 -3.09
CA SER A 105 -0.69 11.89 -2.24
C SER A 105 -0.47 13.27 -2.86
N ASN A 106 -0.45 13.35 -4.19
CA ASN A 106 -0.33 14.63 -4.90
C ASN A 106 -1.62 15.48 -4.87
N SER A 107 -2.77 14.85 -4.69
CA SER A 107 -4.09 15.51 -4.70
C SER A 107 -4.71 15.60 -3.31
N TYR A 108 -4.40 14.63 -2.45
CA TYR A 108 -4.93 14.52 -1.09
C TYR A 108 -3.77 14.34 -0.10
N PRO A 109 -3.64 15.19 0.93
CA PRO A 109 -2.64 14.98 1.96
C PRO A 109 -2.91 13.68 2.70
N ILE A 110 -1.89 12.83 2.79
CA ILE A 110 -1.96 11.57 3.55
C ILE A 110 -1.60 11.85 5.00
N ILE A 111 -2.36 11.26 5.93
CA ILE A 111 -2.08 11.31 7.36
C ILE A 111 -2.26 9.90 7.92
N LYS A 112 -1.18 9.31 8.47
CA LYS A 112 -1.22 8.00 9.13
C LYS A 112 -1.41 8.15 10.65
N PHE A 113 -2.21 7.27 11.23
CA PHE A 113 -2.38 7.11 12.67
C PHE A 113 -2.05 5.66 13.07
N PRO A 114 -0.77 5.28 13.13
CA PRO A 114 -0.37 3.94 13.51
C PRO A 114 -0.72 3.65 14.98
N ALA A 115 -1.04 2.39 15.29
CA ALA A 115 -1.34 1.98 16.66
C ALA A 115 -0.10 1.79 17.54
N ILE A 116 1.08 1.78 16.91
CA ILE A 116 2.39 1.67 17.58
C ILE A 116 3.23 2.85 17.18
N MET A 117 3.97 3.43 18.15
CA MET A 117 4.89 4.53 17.89
C MET A 117 5.96 4.10 16.88
N PRO A 118 6.05 4.76 15.71
CA PRO A 118 6.94 4.36 14.64
C PRO A 118 8.41 4.61 15.01
N ASN A 119 9.30 3.82 14.39
CA ASN A 119 10.74 4.01 14.49
C ASN A 119 11.23 4.91 13.35
N PRO A 120 11.79 6.11 13.65
CA PRO A 120 12.31 7.01 12.63
C PRO A 120 13.55 6.45 11.88
N ASP A 121 14.25 5.47 12.47
CA ASP A 121 15.41 4.83 11.84
C ASP A 121 15.00 3.78 10.79
N ILE A 122 13.71 3.42 10.72
CA ILE A 122 13.19 2.48 9.73
C ILE A 122 12.54 3.29 8.60
N PRO A 123 13.07 3.20 7.36
CA PRO A 123 12.50 3.89 6.21
C PRO A 123 11.02 3.54 6.02
N GLY A 124 10.19 4.57 5.83
CA GLY A 124 8.76 4.42 5.57
C GLY A 124 7.86 4.36 6.81
N GLU A 125 8.37 3.98 8.00
CA GLU A 125 7.53 3.93 9.21
C GLU A 125 7.02 5.32 9.61
N ILE A 126 7.87 6.35 9.55
CA ILE A 126 7.50 7.73 9.91
C ILE A 126 6.79 8.49 8.79
N ASP A 127 6.88 7.99 7.54
CA ASP A 127 6.31 8.68 6.40
C ASP A 127 4.80 8.87 6.55
N TYR A 128 4.35 10.08 6.31
CA TYR A 128 2.95 10.50 6.47
C TYR A 128 2.38 10.36 7.89
N CYS A 129 3.21 10.08 8.91
CA CYS A 129 2.73 9.97 10.28
C CYS A 129 2.17 11.32 10.75
N SER A 130 1.04 11.27 11.45
CA SER A 130 0.41 12.47 12.00
C SER A 130 1.35 13.16 13.01
N ASP A 131 1.47 14.48 12.91
CA ASP A 131 2.14 15.32 13.90
C ASP A 131 1.62 15.10 15.32
N TYR A 132 0.33 14.78 15.46
CA TYR A 132 -0.27 14.44 16.74
C TYR A 132 0.40 13.21 17.36
N ILE A 133 0.59 12.14 16.57
CA ILE A 133 1.26 10.92 17.04
C ILE A 133 2.71 11.21 17.41
N LEU A 134 3.44 11.92 16.56
CA LEU A 134 4.86 12.23 16.79
C LEU A 134 5.10 13.10 18.04
N LYS A 135 4.11 13.89 18.44
CA LYS A 135 4.17 14.78 19.62
C LYS A 135 3.69 14.12 20.92
N LEU A 136 3.27 12.84 20.91
CA LEU A 136 2.83 12.16 22.13
C LEU A 136 3.93 11.93 23.16
N GLY A 137 5.21 12.03 22.77
CA GLY A 137 6.35 11.81 23.68
C GLY A 137 6.51 10.38 24.16
N LEU A 138 6.00 9.41 23.38
CA LEU A 138 6.09 7.98 23.66
C LEU A 138 7.42 7.41 23.15
N GLU A 139 7.85 6.30 23.73
CA GLU A 139 9.01 5.55 23.22
C GLU A 139 8.65 4.75 21.95
N ILE A 140 9.68 4.49 21.14
CA ILE A 140 9.52 3.66 19.93
C ILE A 140 8.96 2.30 20.31
N GLY A 141 7.89 1.89 19.64
CA GLY A 141 7.23 0.61 19.90
C GLY A 141 6.12 0.63 20.95
N ASP A 142 5.90 1.76 21.62
CA ASP A 142 4.78 1.94 22.53
C ASP A 142 3.45 2.05 21.78
N SER A 143 2.36 1.71 22.49
CA SER A 143 1.01 1.94 21.96
C SER A 143 0.69 3.44 21.90
N THR A 144 0.23 3.91 20.75
CA THR A 144 -0.21 5.31 20.57
C THR A 144 -1.58 5.59 21.17
N GLN A 145 -2.35 4.54 21.48
CA GLN A 145 -3.67 4.60 22.12
C GLN A 145 -3.82 3.49 23.15
N PRO A 146 -3.12 3.54 24.31
CA PRO A 146 -3.07 2.44 25.27
C PRO A 146 -4.44 2.10 25.87
N GLU A 147 -5.37 3.03 25.95
CA GLU A 147 -6.74 2.80 26.44
C GLU A 147 -7.53 1.88 25.48
N ARG A 148 -7.33 2.01 24.18
CA ARG A 148 -7.98 1.21 23.14
C ARG A 148 -7.19 -0.02 22.74
N PHE A 149 -5.89 0.12 22.68
CA PHE A 149 -4.92 -0.88 22.22
C PHE A 149 -3.78 -1.00 23.24
N PRO A 150 -3.99 -1.66 24.40
CA PRO A 150 -2.90 -1.96 25.33
C PRO A 150 -1.77 -2.74 24.63
N LEU A 151 -0.53 -2.46 25.00
CA LEU A 151 0.64 -3.03 24.34
C LEU A 151 0.68 -4.57 24.38
N ASP A 152 0.24 -5.16 25.47
CA ASP A 152 0.12 -6.61 25.62
C ASP A 152 -0.91 -7.21 24.66
N VAL A 153 -2.04 -6.52 24.43
CA VAL A 153 -3.06 -6.91 23.46
C VAL A 153 -2.50 -6.81 22.04
N LEU A 154 -1.74 -5.76 21.72
CA LEU A 154 -1.09 -5.60 20.40
C LEU A 154 -0.08 -6.74 20.16
N LYS A 155 0.76 -7.07 21.13
CA LYS A 155 1.70 -8.19 21.05
C LYS A 155 1.00 -9.54 20.85
N GLN A 156 -0.11 -9.78 21.54
CA GLN A 156 -0.91 -11.00 21.34
C GLN A 156 -1.53 -11.05 19.95
N ARG A 157 -1.98 -9.91 19.40
CA ARG A 157 -2.50 -9.84 18.03
C ARG A 157 -1.41 -10.12 17.01
N GLU A 158 -0.24 -9.51 17.17
CA GLU A 158 0.92 -9.76 16.31
C GLU A 158 1.27 -11.25 16.26
N ALA A 159 1.32 -11.92 17.43
CA ALA A 159 1.58 -13.35 17.50
C ALA A 159 0.50 -14.21 16.81
N LYS A 160 -0.75 -13.75 16.78
CA LYS A 160 -1.87 -14.48 16.16
C LYS A 160 -1.96 -14.29 14.65
N ILE A 161 -1.79 -13.04 14.16
CA ILE A 161 -1.98 -12.72 12.75
C ILE A 161 -0.68 -12.70 11.95
N GLY A 162 0.47 -12.73 12.64
CA GLY A 162 1.80 -12.67 12.06
C GLY A 162 2.28 -11.24 11.74
N LEU A 163 3.59 -11.09 11.66
CA LEU A 163 4.25 -9.80 11.50
C LEU A 163 3.77 -9.02 10.26
N LYS A 164 3.56 -9.71 9.14
CA LYS A 164 3.12 -9.09 7.88
C LYS A 164 1.78 -8.36 8.03
N LEU A 165 0.75 -9.06 8.47
CA LEU A 165 -0.59 -8.48 8.63
C LEU A 165 -0.61 -7.47 9.77
N PHE A 166 0.19 -7.69 10.80
CA PHE A 166 0.33 -6.74 11.90
C PHE A 166 0.97 -5.42 11.43
N SER A 167 2.05 -5.47 10.67
CA SER A 167 2.66 -4.26 10.07
C SER A 167 1.66 -3.52 9.20
N LEU A 168 0.93 -4.23 8.35
CA LEU A 168 -0.04 -3.63 7.46
C LEU A 168 -1.17 -2.90 8.21
N HIS A 169 -1.78 -3.54 9.20
CA HIS A 169 -3.00 -3.03 9.85
C HIS A 169 -2.74 -2.15 11.08
N TYR A 170 -1.64 -2.37 11.81
CA TYR A 170 -1.37 -1.66 13.06
C TYR A 170 -0.21 -0.66 12.99
N LYS A 171 0.78 -0.92 12.14
CA LYS A 171 1.84 0.04 11.86
C LYS A 171 1.54 0.90 10.63
N LEU A 172 0.58 0.50 9.80
CA LEU A 172 0.26 1.11 8.51
C LEU A 172 1.47 1.13 7.56
N ASP A 173 2.25 0.05 7.62
CA ASP A 173 3.44 -0.17 6.81
C ASP A 173 3.22 -1.35 5.85
N PRO A 174 3.11 -1.09 4.54
CA PRO A 174 2.90 -2.13 3.53
C PRO A 174 4.18 -2.84 3.08
N SER A 175 5.37 -2.44 3.53
CA SER A 175 6.66 -2.92 3.04
C SER A 175 6.81 -4.45 3.09
N LEU A 176 6.26 -5.10 4.13
CA LEU A 176 6.27 -6.55 4.27
C LEU A 176 5.22 -7.27 3.40
N SER A 177 4.20 -6.56 2.89
CA SER A 177 3.16 -7.19 2.08
C SER A 177 3.69 -7.64 0.72
N ASP A 178 4.56 -6.86 0.11
CA ASP A 178 5.12 -7.15 -1.20
C ASP A 178 6.26 -8.18 -1.13
N ARG A 179 7.00 -8.22 -0.01
CA ARG A 179 8.06 -9.22 0.19
C ARG A 179 7.60 -10.67 0.08
N SER A 180 6.34 -10.97 0.40
CA SER A 180 5.79 -12.33 0.26
C SER A 180 5.14 -12.58 -1.11
N LYS A 181 4.77 -11.52 -1.83
CA LYS A 181 4.20 -11.59 -3.17
C LYS A 181 5.27 -11.94 -4.22
N TYR A 182 6.48 -11.46 -3.98
CA TYR A 182 7.64 -11.70 -4.84
C TYR A 182 8.67 -12.55 -4.08
N PRO A 183 8.69 -13.88 -4.25
CA PRO A 183 9.60 -14.77 -3.53
C PRO A 183 11.07 -14.58 -3.91
N LEU A 184 11.33 -14.10 -5.13
CA LEU A 184 12.68 -13.75 -5.59
C LEU A 184 12.99 -12.30 -5.19
N LYS A 185 14.00 -12.12 -4.37
CA LYS A 185 14.42 -10.80 -3.87
C LYS A 185 15.75 -10.43 -4.44
N LEU A 186 15.98 -9.16 -4.77
CA LEU A 186 17.27 -8.66 -5.21
C LEU A 186 18.34 -8.88 -4.14
N GLU A 187 18.00 -8.79 -2.87
CA GLU A 187 18.90 -9.07 -1.74
C GLU A 187 19.39 -10.53 -1.69
N ASP A 188 18.74 -11.45 -2.40
CA ASP A 188 19.14 -12.86 -2.52
C ASP A 188 20.04 -13.11 -3.76
N LEU A 189 20.29 -12.07 -4.56
CA LEU A 189 21.20 -12.16 -5.71
C LEU A 189 22.61 -11.73 -5.32
N ILE A 190 23.59 -12.42 -5.91
CA ILE A 190 24.99 -12.07 -5.82
C ILE A 190 25.42 -11.50 -7.17
N ILE A 191 26.05 -10.34 -7.16
CA ILE A 191 26.56 -9.68 -8.36
C ILE A 191 28.07 -9.82 -8.40
N ILE A 192 28.57 -10.40 -9.49
CA ILE A 192 30.02 -10.53 -9.76
C ILE A 192 30.32 -10.13 -11.20
N ASP A 193 31.54 -9.74 -11.47
CA ASP A 193 32.03 -9.62 -12.84
C ASP A 193 32.06 -11.00 -13.49
N VAL A 194 31.33 -11.17 -14.58
CA VAL A 194 31.18 -12.47 -15.25
C VAL A 194 32.06 -12.54 -16.47
N ASN A 195 32.88 -13.57 -16.55
CA ASN A 195 33.53 -13.95 -17.80
C ASN A 195 32.53 -14.74 -18.66
N PRO A 196 32.38 -14.46 -19.97
CA PRO A 196 31.39 -15.13 -20.82
C PRO A 196 31.68 -16.62 -21.05
N GLU A 197 32.92 -17.08 -20.82
CA GLU A 197 33.38 -18.44 -21.09
C GLU A 197 33.64 -19.28 -19.83
N LEU A 198 33.93 -18.60 -18.72
CA LEU A 198 34.42 -19.23 -17.49
C LEU A 198 33.66 -18.71 -16.28
N PHE A 199 33.43 -19.56 -15.29
CA PHE A 199 32.89 -19.17 -13.99
C PHE A 199 33.78 -19.68 -12.84
N PRO A 200 33.75 -19.04 -11.66
CA PRO A 200 34.55 -19.49 -10.53
C PRO A 200 34.03 -20.82 -9.99
N GLU A 201 34.95 -21.77 -9.72
CA GLU A 201 34.58 -23.10 -9.21
C GLU A 201 33.78 -23.06 -7.92
N LYS A 202 34.01 -22.05 -7.06
CA LYS A 202 33.30 -21.84 -5.81
C LYS A 202 33.09 -20.35 -5.53
N ILE A 203 31.91 -20.02 -5.00
CA ILE A 203 31.60 -18.70 -4.47
C ILE A 203 31.11 -18.91 -3.04
N THR A 204 31.61 -18.12 -2.10
CA THR A 204 31.08 -18.08 -0.74
C THR A 204 30.26 -16.79 -0.57
N TRP A 205 29.08 -16.94 -0.06
CA TRP A 205 28.13 -15.86 0.14
C TRP A 205 27.41 -16.00 1.47
N GLU A 206 27.22 -14.88 2.15
CA GLU A 206 26.41 -14.82 3.37
C GLU A 206 25.59 -13.54 3.39
N LYS A 207 24.30 -13.64 3.61
CA LYS A 207 23.33 -12.55 3.58
C LYS A 207 23.64 -11.36 4.52
N ARG A 208 24.47 -11.56 5.52
CA ARG A 208 24.86 -10.54 6.52
C ARG A 208 26.26 -9.98 6.34
N TYR A 209 27.03 -10.51 5.40
CA TYR A 209 28.43 -10.11 5.17
C TYR A 209 28.54 -9.43 3.83
N HIS A 210 28.71 -8.13 3.85
CA HIS A 210 28.81 -7.32 2.63
C HIS A 210 30.16 -6.63 2.58
N ASN A 211 31.00 -7.02 1.65
CA ASN A 211 32.24 -6.30 1.38
C ASN A 211 31.95 -5.02 0.60
N LYS A 212 30.91 -5.04 -0.22
CA LYS A 212 30.51 -3.91 -1.05
C LYS A 212 29.02 -4.00 -1.37
N THR A 213 28.32 -2.89 -1.19
CA THR A 213 26.94 -2.74 -1.64
C THR A 213 26.94 -1.92 -2.92
N ILE A 214 26.14 -2.35 -3.89
CA ILE A 214 25.94 -1.66 -5.17
C ILE A 214 24.50 -1.17 -5.16
N GLU A 215 24.31 0.13 -5.37
CA GLU A 215 22.98 0.72 -5.46
C GLU A 215 22.25 0.22 -6.72
N SER A 216 21.00 -0.23 -6.56
CA SER A 216 20.19 -0.66 -7.70
C SER A 216 19.64 0.55 -8.45
N PHE A 217 19.76 0.55 -9.78
CA PHE A 217 19.23 1.63 -10.63
C PHE A 217 17.71 1.54 -10.85
N GLY A 218 17.08 0.43 -10.54
CA GLY A 218 15.65 0.19 -10.86
C GLY A 218 14.70 0.37 -9.69
N ILE A 219 15.14 0.10 -8.47
CA ILE A 219 14.29 0.08 -7.28
C ILE A 219 14.97 0.87 -6.18
N THR A 220 14.37 1.97 -5.78
CA THR A 220 14.90 2.84 -4.72
C THR A 220 14.95 2.08 -3.39
N GLY A 221 16.13 2.02 -2.78
CA GLY A 221 16.37 1.39 -1.48
C GLY A 221 16.77 -0.08 -1.54
N ASP A 222 16.75 -0.74 -2.71
CA ASP A 222 17.29 -2.07 -2.86
C ASP A 222 18.80 -2.03 -3.12
N LEU A 223 19.52 -2.88 -2.40
CA LEU A 223 20.96 -3.03 -2.50
C LEU A 223 21.31 -4.38 -3.14
N LEU A 224 22.27 -4.36 -4.03
CA LEU A 224 22.87 -5.53 -4.61
C LEU A 224 24.17 -5.84 -3.88
N TYR A 225 24.51 -7.12 -3.75
CA TYR A 225 25.63 -7.58 -2.92
C TYR A 225 26.65 -8.33 -3.76
N ASP A 226 27.93 -8.13 -3.46
CA ASP A 226 29.03 -8.92 -3.99
C ASP A 226 29.31 -10.17 -3.14
N PRO A 227 29.97 -11.21 -3.67
CA PRO A 227 30.31 -12.39 -2.89
C PRO A 227 31.37 -12.06 -1.83
N GLN A 228 31.30 -12.76 -0.70
CA GLN A 228 32.31 -12.68 0.35
C GLN A 228 33.67 -13.17 -0.13
N TRP A 229 33.68 -14.21 -0.96
CA TRP A 229 34.89 -14.80 -1.53
C TRP A 229 34.55 -15.50 -2.85
N VAL A 230 35.47 -15.38 -3.80
CA VAL A 230 35.39 -16.00 -5.12
C VAL A 230 36.66 -16.86 -5.30
N SER A 231 36.52 -18.10 -5.74
CA SER A 231 37.61 -18.99 -6.04
C SER A 231 38.52 -18.40 -7.14
N PRO A 232 39.87 -18.48 -6.98
CA PRO A 232 40.77 -18.11 -8.04
C PRO A 232 40.74 -19.11 -9.21
N ASN A 233 40.19 -20.31 -9.01
CA ASN A 233 40.06 -21.32 -10.06
C ASN A 233 38.77 -21.08 -10.83
N PHE A 234 38.88 -21.01 -12.14
CA PHE A 234 37.75 -20.84 -13.05
C PHE A 234 37.60 -22.08 -13.92
N ILE A 235 36.39 -22.49 -14.17
CA ILE A 235 36.01 -23.63 -15.00
C ILE A 235 35.08 -23.18 -16.13
N PRO A 236 35.11 -23.85 -17.31
CA PRO A 236 34.23 -23.50 -18.42
C PRO A 236 32.80 -23.86 -18.13
N TYR A 237 31.85 -23.04 -18.64
CA TYR A 237 30.44 -23.41 -18.64
C TYR A 237 30.23 -24.67 -19.50
N GLN A 238 29.36 -25.54 -19.04
CA GLN A 238 28.96 -26.75 -19.77
C GLN A 238 27.83 -26.46 -20.76
N GLN A 239 26.95 -25.56 -20.38
CA GLN A 239 25.82 -25.19 -21.21
C GLN A 239 25.35 -23.75 -20.91
N THR A 240 24.84 -23.08 -21.94
CA THR A 240 24.18 -21.78 -21.82
C THR A 240 22.78 -21.90 -22.41
N VAL A 241 21.77 -21.46 -21.68
CA VAL A 241 20.36 -21.44 -22.12
C VAL A 241 19.82 -20.03 -22.00
N MET A 242 18.92 -19.70 -22.90
CA MET A 242 18.20 -18.43 -22.90
C MET A 242 16.72 -18.70 -22.70
N PHE A 243 16.12 -18.01 -21.74
CA PHE A 243 14.69 -17.99 -21.51
C PHE A 243 14.15 -16.63 -21.95
N VAL A 244 13.06 -16.67 -22.69
CA VAL A 244 12.37 -15.46 -23.15
C VAL A 244 10.92 -15.53 -22.69
N ASP A 245 10.50 -14.55 -21.93
CA ASP A 245 9.11 -14.32 -21.57
C ASP A 245 8.60 -13.13 -22.41
N PRO A 246 7.93 -13.40 -23.54
CA PRO A 246 7.50 -12.34 -24.43
C PRO A 246 6.31 -11.58 -23.83
N SER A 247 6.35 -10.26 -23.92
CA SER A 247 5.20 -9.43 -23.56
C SER A 247 3.96 -9.82 -24.38
N GLY A 248 2.83 -9.97 -23.67
CA GLY A 248 1.53 -10.20 -24.29
C GLY A 248 0.88 -8.89 -24.78
N ARG A 249 -0.44 -8.90 -24.91
CA ARG A 249 -1.24 -7.68 -25.10
C ARG A 249 -1.50 -7.07 -23.72
N GLY A 250 -0.70 -6.09 -23.33
CA GLY A 250 -0.81 -5.42 -22.03
C GLY A 250 0.42 -4.55 -21.79
N ASP A 251 0.55 -4.03 -20.57
CA ASP A 251 1.67 -3.19 -20.14
C ASP A 251 2.89 -4.02 -19.66
N ASP A 252 2.90 -5.34 -19.91
CA ASP A 252 3.99 -6.22 -19.55
C ASP A 252 5.19 -6.03 -20.49
N GLU A 253 6.39 -6.01 -19.91
CA GLU A 253 7.64 -5.95 -20.65
C GLU A 253 8.13 -7.36 -21.03
N THR A 254 8.83 -7.47 -22.15
CA THR A 254 9.51 -8.73 -22.52
C THR A 254 10.72 -8.94 -21.61
N ALA A 255 10.74 -10.04 -20.87
CA ALA A 255 11.88 -10.42 -20.05
C ALA A 255 12.76 -11.46 -20.75
N ILE A 256 14.08 -11.28 -20.65
CA ILE A 256 15.09 -12.21 -21.18
C ILE A 256 16.04 -12.59 -20.05
N CYS A 257 16.20 -13.88 -19.84
CA CYS A 257 17.17 -14.43 -18.90
C CYS A 257 18.13 -15.36 -19.63
N ILE A 258 19.43 -15.15 -19.42
CA ILE A 258 20.51 -16.04 -19.91
C ILE A 258 21.13 -16.71 -18.70
N ALA A 259 21.12 -18.02 -18.67
CA ALA A 259 21.72 -18.83 -17.62
C ALA A 259 22.80 -19.73 -18.20
N SER A 260 23.99 -19.69 -17.61
CA SER A 260 25.11 -20.56 -17.95
C SER A 260 25.50 -21.40 -16.73
N PHE A 261 25.77 -22.66 -16.90
CA PHE A 261 26.12 -23.62 -15.85
C PHE A 261 27.08 -24.70 -16.32
#